data_c23bb7a060098fbfd009d4664c14a2da
#
_entry.id   c23bb7a060098fbfd009d4664c14a2da
#
_cell.length_a   1.000
_cell.length_b   1.000
_cell.length_c   1.000
_cell.angle_alpha   90.00
_cell.angle_beta   90.00
_cell.angle_gamma   90.00
#
_symmetry.space_group_name_H-M   'P 1'
#
loop_
_entity.id
_entity.type
_entity.pdbx_description
1 polymer ?
#
loop_
_entity_poly.entity_id
_entity_poly.type
_entity_poly.pdbx_seq_one_letter_code
_entity_poly.pdbx_strand_id
1 'polypeptide(L)'
;MKISFPAVPVTNCDERPAGELPSLVVVHAISLPPDRFGGPGVEQLFTNRLDPAGHAYYATIHHLRVSAHYFIRRGGELVCFVPPERRAWHAGVSSWRGRERCNDFSIGVELEGCDSLPFEGAQYETLAALLAELCDRFPVEGVAGHSDIAPGRKTDPGPFFSWSRLRRILLKAGRADVAARVEPDEVGQGGDPDRRRWPFPLGSRPL
;
A
#
# COMPACT_ATOMS: atom_id res chain seq x y z
N MET A 1 14.62 8.20 -9.04
CA MET A 1 13.40 7.34 -9.00
C MET A 1 12.84 7.25 -10.41
N LYS A 2 12.56 6.05 -10.92
CA LYS A 2 11.89 5.86 -12.22
C LYS A 2 10.38 5.96 -12.01
N ILE A 3 9.74 6.94 -12.67
CA ILE A 3 8.30 7.19 -12.53
C ILE A 3 7.62 6.80 -13.85
N SER A 4 6.49 6.12 -13.74
CA SER A 4 5.61 5.78 -14.88
C SER A 4 4.15 6.08 -14.55
N PHE A 5 3.31 6.05 -15.59
CA PHE A 5 1.87 6.28 -15.48
C PHE A 5 1.14 5.17 -16.23
N PRO A 6 -0.06 4.78 -15.82
CA PRO A 6 -0.85 3.81 -16.55
C PRO A 6 -1.22 4.37 -17.94
N ALA A 7 -1.30 3.48 -18.93
CA ALA A 7 -1.68 3.84 -20.29
C ALA A 7 -3.13 4.37 -20.41
N VAL A 8 -3.96 4.11 -19.40
CA VAL A 8 -5.37 4.50 -19.36
C VAL A 8 -5.63 5.21 -18.03
N PRO A 9 -6.36 6.34 -18.02
CA PRO A 9 -6.69 7.05 -16.81
C PRO A 9 -7.46 6.17 -15.80
N VAL A 10 -7.16 6.36 -14.51
CA VAL A 10 -7.90 5.71 -13.42
C VAL A 10 -9.18 6.50 -13.15
N THR A 11 -10.33 5.81 -13.19
CA THR A 11 -11.65 6.38 -12.91
C THR A 11 -12.16 6.05 -11.49
N ASN A 12 -11.51 5.10 -10.80
CA ASN A 12 -11.85 4.69 -9.45
C ASN A 12 -11.29 5.70 -8.41
N CYS A 13 -11.68 6.96 -8.57
CA CYS A 13 -11.29 8.04 -7.67
C CYS A 13 -12.32 9.17 -7.76
N ASP A 14 -12.35 10.01 -6.74
CA ASP A 14 -13.20 11.20 -6.68
C ASP A 14 -12.52 12.35 -5.93
N GLU A 15 -13.25 13.42 -5.68
CA GLU A 15 -12.73 14.54 -4.89
C GLU A 15 -12.70 14.19 -3.41
N ARG A 16 -11.69 14.68 -2.69
CA ARG A 16 -11.68 14.61 -1.23
C ARG A 16 -12.79 15.48 -0.65
N PRO A 17 -13.29 15.18 0.56
CA PRO A 17 -14.19 16.10 1.26
C PRO A 17 -13.62 17.52 1.32
N ALA A 18 -14.47 18.52 1.26
CA ALA A 18 -14.04 19.92 1.21
C ALA A 18 -13.14 20.29 2.41
N GLY A 19 -11.99 20.89 2.13
CA GLY A 19 -10.99 21.27 3.15
C GLY A 19 -10.12 20.13 3.65
N GLU A 20 -10.32 18.90 3.16
CA GLU A 20 -9.55 17.74 3.59
C GLU A 20 -8.23 17.65 2.85
N LEU A 21 -7.13 17.56 3.61
CA LEU A 21 -5.78 17.29 3.11
C LEU A 21 -5.29 15.91 3.56
N PRO A 22 -4.43 15.25 2.78
CA PRO A 22 -3.82 13.99 3.20
C PRO A 22 -2.98 14.18 4.48
N SER A 23 -3.37 13.47 5.54
CA SER A 23 -2.66 13.45 6.82
C SER A 23 -2.14 12.07 7.21
N LEU A 24 -2.45 11.04 6.41
CA LEU A 24 -2.01 9.66 6.61
C LEU A 24 -1.46 9.08 5.31
N VAL A 25 -0.38 8.29 5.37
CA VAL A 25 0.03 7.40 4.28
C VAL A 25 -0.25 5.96 4.71
N VAL A 26 -0.97 5.22 3.86
CA VAL A 26 -1.27 3.80 4.09
C VAL A 26 -0.45 2.95 3.15
N VAL A 27 0.35 2.06 3.72
CA VAL A 27 1.18 1.10 2.98
C VAL A 27 0.41 -0.21 2.82
N HIS A 28 0.32 -0.67 1.58
CA HIS A 28 -0.35 -1.90 1.18
C HIS A 28 0.62 -2.87 0.52
N ALA A 29 0.16 -4.09 0.26
CA ALA A 29 0.83 -5.05 -0.60
C ALA A 29 -0.18 -5.70 -1.55
N ILE A 30 0.17 -5.77 -2.82
CA ILE A 30 -0.66 -6.37 -3.85
C ILE A 30 0.19 -7.16 -4.85
N SER A 31 -0.32 -8.30 -5.30
CA SER A 31 0.19 -9.03 -6.47
C SER A 31 -0.98 -9.63 -7.25
N LEU A 32 -0.93 -9.54 -8.58
CA LEU A 32 -1.98 -10.06 -9.45
C LEU A 32 -1.40 -10.74 -10.70
N PRO A 33 -1.63 -12.07 -10.83
CA PRO A 33 -2.34 -12.97 -9.89
C PRO A 33 -1.63 -13.05 -8.55
N PRO A 34 -2.27 -13.59 -7.48
CA PRO A 34 -1.63 -13.76 -6.18
C PRO A 34 -0.26 -14.44 -6.29
N ASP A 35 0.73 -13.86 -5.58
CA ASP A 35 2.13 -14.33 -5.52
C ASP A 35 2.86 -14.31 -6.89
N ARG A 36 2.34 -13.55 -7.87
CA ARG A 36 2.97 -13.31 -9.18
C ARG A 36 3.30 -11.83 -9.36
N PHE A 37 4.51 -11.55 -9.83
CA PHE A 37 5.05 -10.19 -9.93
C PHE A 37 5.38 -9.82 -11.39
N GLY A 38 5.50 -8.52 -11.67
CA GLY A 38 5.93 -7.98 -12.96
C GLY A 38 4.85 -7.91 -14.04
N GLY A 39 3.67 -8.50 -13.78
CA GLY A 39 2.57 -8.50 -14.73
C GLY A 39 1.76 -7.20 -14.76
N PRO A 40 0.81 -7.07 -15.70
CA PRO A 40 -0.06 -5.89 -15.82
C PRO A 40 -1.30 -5.94 -14.92
N GLY A 41 -1.50 -7.01 -14.12
CA GLY A 41 -2.76 -7.29 -13.43
C GLY A 41 -3.19 -6.17 -12.49
N VAL A 42 -2.27 -5.56 -11.73
CA VAL A 42 -2.57 -4.45 -10.82
C VAL A 42 -3.06 -3.22 -11.60
N GLU A 43 -2.35 -2.85 -12.68
CA GLU A 43 -2.77 -1.74 -13.53
C GLU A 43 -4.13 -2.00 -14.19
N GLN A 44 -4.36 -3.23 -14.64
CA GLN A 44 -5.64 -3.64 -15.25
C GLN A 44 -6.79 -3.57 -14.22
N LEU A 45 -6.55 -3.97 -12.98
CA LEU A 45 -7.57 -3.87 -11.92
C LEU A 45 -7.92 -2.40 -11.65
N PHE A 46 -6.93 -1.54 -11.42
CA PHE A 46 -7.15 -0.14 -11.08
C PHE A 46 -7.74 0.68 -12.24
N THR A 47 -7.56 0.22 -13.47
CA THR A 47 -8.14 0.83 -14.68
C THR A 47 -9.42 0.15 -15.17
N ASN A 48 -9.99 -0.78 -14.40
CA ASN A 48 -11.21 -1.55 -14.73
C ASN A 48 -11.10 -2.39 -16.03
N ARG A 49 -9.90 -2.89 -16.32
CA ARG A 49 -9.58 -3.66 -17.53
C ARG A 49 -9.09 -5.08 -17.23
N LEU A 50 -9.23 -5.54 -15.98
CA LEU A 50 -8.82 -6.88 -15.59
C LEU A 50 -9.71 -7.91 -16.29
N ASP A 51 -9.10 -8.75 -17.14
CA ASP A 51 -9.81 -9.80 -17.86
C ASP A 51 -10.13 -10.98 -16.92
N PRO A 52 -11.40 -11.26 -16.63
CA PRO A 52 -11.79 -12.37 -15.76
C PRO A 52 -11.37 -13.73 -16.30
N ALA A 53 -11.19 -13.89 -17.62
CA ALA A 53 -10.73 -15.14 -18.24
C ALA A 53 -9.22 -15.37 -18.08
N GLY A 54 -8.44 -14.34 -17.76
CA GLY A 54 -6.99 -14.41 -17.68
C GLY A 54 -6.46 -15.24 -16.50
N HIS A 55 -7.23 -15.35 -15.42
CA HIS A 55 -6.88 -16.17 -14.25
C HIS A 55 -8.10 -16.42 -13.37
N ALA A 56 -8.20 -17.60 -12.71
CA ALA A 56 -9.34 -17.93 -11.84
C ALA A 56 -9.58 -16.87 -10.73
N TYR A 57 -8.50 -16.35 -10.13
CA TYR A 57 -8.60 -15.27 -9.15
C TYR A 57 -9.14 -13.96 -9.74
N TYR A 58 -8.83 -13.65 -11.00
CA TYR A 58 -9.34 -12.44 -11.67
C TYR A 58 -10.86 -12.47 -11.80
N ALA A 59 -11.44 -13.65 -12.06
CA ALA A 59 -12.89 -13.82 -12.11
C ALA A 59 -13.59 -13.41 -10.80
N THR A 60 -12.88 -13.50 -9.66
CA THR A 60 -13.45 -13.14 -8.35
C THR A 60 -13.32 -11.67 -8.01
N ILE A 61 -12.43 -10.91 -8.67
CA ILE A 61 -12.13 -9.52 -8.28
C ILE A 61 -12.31 -8.48 -9.40
N HIS A 62 -12.45 -8.87 -10.68
CA HIS A 62 -12.51 -7.95 -11.82
C HIS A 62 -13.62 -6.90 -11.72
N HIS A 63 -14.67 -7.17 -10.95
CA HIS A 63 -15.79 -6.27 -10.72
C HIS A 63 -15.53 -5.20 -9.66
N LEU A 64 -14.44 -5.35 -8.88
CA LEU A 64 -14.11 -4.40 -7.81
C LEU A 64 -13.72 -3.04 -8.41
N ARG A 65 -14.19 -1.99 -7.76
CA ARG A 65 -13.85 -0.60 -8.08
C ARG A 65 -12.91 -0.07 -7.00
N VAL A 66 -11.63 -0.33 -7.20
CA VAL A 66 -10.55 0.03 -6.28
C VAL A 66 -9.41 0.72 -7.02
N SER A 67 -8.58 1.45 -6.31
CA SER A 67 -7.37 2.10 -6.82
C SER A 67 -6.42 2.41 -5.68
N ALA A 68 -5.21 2.87 -6.01
CA ALA A 68 -4.30 3.51 -5.07
C ALA A 68 -3.71 4.78 -5.72
N HIS A 69 -3.00 5.58 -4.95
CA HIS A 69 -2.31 6.74 -5.51
C HIS A 69 -1.02 6.29 -6.20
N TYR A 70 -0.30 5.38 -5.57
CA TYR A 70 0.99 4.91 -6.03
C TYR A 70 1.11 3.39 -5.96
N PHE A 71 1.92 2.84 -6.85
CA PHE A 71 2.31 1.44 -6.85
C PHE A 71 3.81 1.34 -7.08
N ILE A 72 4.52 0.62 -6.21
CA ILE A 72 5.96 0.42 -6.30
C ILE A 72 6.23 -1.04 -6.69
N ARG A 73 6.72 -1.24 -7.91
CA ARG A 73 7.09 -2.56 -8.40
C ARG A 73 8.31 -3.12 -7.68
N ARG A 74 8.54 -4.43 -7.79
CA ARG A 74 9.70 -5.12 -7.18
C ARG A 74 11.03 -4.43 -7.48
N GLY A 75 11.23 -3.94 -8.69
CA GLY A 75 12.44 -3.23 -9.11
C GLY A 75 12.56 -1.77 -8.61
N GLY A 76 11.60 -1.28 -7.82
CA GLY A 76 11.58 0.09 -7.32
C GLY A 76 10.99 1.10 -8.30
N GLU A 77 10.42 0.67 -9.44
CA GLU A 77 9.68 1.55 -10.33
C GLU A 77 8.41 2.06 -9.64
N LEU A 78 8.20 3.37 -9.67
CA LEU A 78 7.00 4.02 -9.12
C LEU A 78 5.98 4.26 -10.23
N VAL A 79 4.78 3.70 -10.08
CA VAL A 79 3.63 3.97 -10.96
C VAL A 79 2.68 4.90 -10.23
N CYS A 80 2.33 6.03 -10.85
CA CYS A 80 1.39 7.02 -10.31
C CYS A 80 0.01 6.82 -10.96
N PHE A 81 -0.99 6.42 -10.17
CA PHE A 81 -2.36 6.16 -10.64
C PHE A 81 -3.30 7.34 -10.39
N VAL A 82 -3.40 7.77 -9.15
CA VAL A 82 -4.30 8.86 -8.71
C VAL A 82 -3.45 9.97 -8.11
N PRO A 83 -3.65 11.24 -8.51
CA PRO A 83 -2.99 12.36 -7.85
C PRO A 83 -3.32 12.39 -6.36
N PRO A 84 -2.36 12.70 -5.47
CA PRO A 84 -2.58 12.66 -4.02
C PRO A 84 -3.60 13.70 -3.52
N GLU A 85 -3.87 14.73 -4.30
CA GLU A 85 -4.93 15.71 -4.05
C GLU A 85 -6.35 15.12 -4.17
N ARG A 86 -6.50 14.07 -4.99
CA ARG A 86 -7.76 13.34 -5.15
C ARG A 86 -7.85 12.17 -4.18
N ARG A 87 -9.05 11.62 -4.01
CA ARG A 87 -9.33 10.47 -3.15
C ARG A 87 -9.28 9.18 -3.97
N ALA A 88 -8.25 8.34 -3.78
CA ALA A 88 -8.22 6.97 -4.28
C ALA A 88 -9.02 6.04 -3.35
N TRP A 89 -9.45 4.88 -3.86
CA TRP A 89 -10.30 3.93 -3.14
C TRP A 89 -9.48 2.68 -2.76
N HIS A 90 -8.70 2.78 -1.67
CA HIS A 90 -7.77 1.73 -1.24
C HIS A 90 -8.02 1.17 0.16
N ALA A 91 -8.61 1.95 1.07
CA ALA A 91 -8.68 1.59 2.49
C ALA A 91 -9.96 0.84 2.87
N GLY A 92 -11.06 1.00 2.09
CA GLY A 92 -12.36 0.41 2.42
C GLY A 92 -12.89 0.88 3.79
N VAL A 93 -13.54 -0.02 4.53
CA VAL A 93 -13.96 0.23 5.91
C VAL A 93 -12.71 0.25 6.78
N SER A 94 -12.42 1.40 7.38
CA SER A 94 -11.14 1.64 8.05
C SER A 94 -11.24 2.77 9.06
N SER A 95 -10.37 2.76 10.07
CA SER A 95 -10.22 3.86 11.01
C SER A 95 -8.75 4.02 11.43
N TRP A 96 -8.34 5.24 11.73
CA TRP A 96 -7.03 5.57 12.25
C TRP A 96 -7.14 6.62 13.33
N ARG A 97 -6.62 6.30 14.53
CA ARG A 97 -6.69 7.18 15.72
C ARG A 97 -8.10 7.71 16.01
N GLY A 98 -9.12 6.82 15.87
CA GLY A 98 -10.52 7.14 16.11
C GLY A 98 -11.22 7.88 14.96
N ARG A 99 -10.54 8.12 13.86
CA ARG A 99 -11.08 8.76 12.66
C ARG A 99 -11.39 7.72 11.60
N GLU A 100 -12.64 7.60 11.21
CA GLU A 100 -13.12 6.63 10.21
C GLU A 100 -12.89 7.11 8.78
N ARG A 101 -13.09 6.17 7.80
CA ARG A 101 -13.06 6.45 6.36
C ARG A 101 -11.68 6.96 5.90
N CYS A 102 -10.63 6.20 6.16
CA CYS A 102 -9.25 6.62 5.87
C CYS A 102 -9.02 7.06 4.42
N ASN A 103 -9.79 6.58 3.42
CA ASN A 103 -9.71 7.11 2.06
C ASN A 103 -9.83 8.64 1.99
N ASP A 104 -10.63 9.25 2.87
CA ASP A 104 -10.92 10.67 2.81
C ASP A 104 -9.67 11.52 3.07
N PHE A 105 -8.76 11.05 3.94
CA PHE A 105 -7.58 11.79 4.41
C PHE A 105 -6.26 11.04 4.26
N SER A 106 -6.22 9.95 3.49
CA SER A 106 -4.97 9.20 3.31
C SER A 106 -4.51 9.13 1.85
N ILE A 107 -3.23 8.81 1.70
CA ILE A 107 -2.58 8.45 0.44
C ILE A 107 -2.26 6.96 0.52
N GLY A 108 -2.81 6.15 -0.38
CA GLY A 108 -2.49 4.72 -0.47
C GLY A 108 -1.30 4.46 -1.37
N VAL A 109 -0.33 3.68 -0.85
CA VAL A 109 0.86 3.24 -1.57
C VAL A 109 0.88 1.72 -1.56
N GLU A 110 0.71 1.12 -2.73
CA GLU A 110 0.82 -0.32 -2.92
C GLU A 110 2.26 -0.72 -3.21
N LEU A 111 2.74 -1.75 -2.55
CA LEU A 111 3.99 -2.42 -2.91
C LEU A 111 3.68 -3.72 -3.64
N GLU A 112 4.37 -3.97 -4.76
CA GLU A 112 4.26 -5.27 -5.42
C GLU A 112 4.82 -6.36 -4.50
N GLY A 113 3.94 -7.13 -3.88
CA GLY A 113 4.31 -8.05 -2.80
C GLY A 113 3.19 -8.99 -2.40
N CYS A 114 3.49 -9.81 -1.41
CA CYS A 114 2.59 -10.78 -0.81
C CYS A 114 2.99 -11.09 0.65
N ASP A 115 2.15 -11.82 1.36
CA ASP A 115 2.38 -12.18 2.77
C ASP A 115 3.43 -13.29 2.97
N SER A 116 3.99 -13.85 1.89
CA SER A 116 4.88 -15.02 1.94
C SER A 116 6.33 -14.74 1.56
N LEU A 117 6.63 -13.55 1.02
CA LEU A 117 7.96 -13.19 0.52
C LEU A 117 8.40 -11.81 0.99
N PRO A 118 9.71 -11.62 1.26
CA PRO A 118 10.25 -10.32 1.60
C PRO A 118 10.12 -9.31 0.46
N PHE A 119 10.04 -8.03 0.82
CA PHE A 119 10.12 -6.91 -0.11
C PHE A 119 11.58 -6.61 -0.48
N GLU A 120 11.79 -6.13 -1.70
CA GLU A 120 13.10 -5.81 -2.22
C GLU A 120 13.68 -4.50 -1.67
N GLY A 121 15.01 -4.39 -1.66
CA GLY A 121 15.68 -3.17 -1.24
C GLY A 121 15.23 -1.94 -2.01
N ALA A 122 15.11 -2.08 -3.33
CA ALA A 122 14.68 -1.00 -4.21
C ALA A 122 13.28 -0.47 -3.89
N GLN A 123 12.36 -1.33 -3.40
CA GLN A 123 11.04 -0.89 -2.97
C GLN A 123 11.10 0.00 -1.73
N TYR A 124 11.92 -0.35 -0.74
CA TYR A 124 12.11 0.47 0.46
C TYR A 124 12.77 1.81 0.15
N GLU A 125 13.76 1.84 -0.75
CA GLU A 125 14.42 3.09 -1.17
C GLU A 125 13.43 4.02 -1.88
N THR A 126 12.61 3.47 -2.79
CA THR A 126 11.57 4.24 -3.49
C THR A 126 10.49 4.71 -2.53
N LEU A 127 10.03 3.84 -1.62
CA LEU A 127 9.03 4.20 -0.61
C LEU A 127 9.55 5.32 0.31
N ALA A 128 10.79 5.22 0.79
CA ALA A 128 11.37 6.25 1.64
C ALA A 128 11.48 7.61 0.92
N ALA A 129 11.90 7.61 -0.35
CA ALA A 129 11.96 8.83 -1.15
C ALA A 129 10.57 9.44 -1.39
N LEU A 130 9.57 8.61 -1.69
CA LEU A 130 8.18 9.03 -1.85
C LEU A 130 7.61 9.61 -0.55
N LEU A 131 7.83 8.96 0.58
CA LEU A 131 7.38 9.45 1.89
C LEU A 131 7.98 10.81 2.23
N ALA A 132 9.26 11.01 1.93
CA ALA A 132 9.92 12.29 2.13
C ALA A 132 9.24 13.39 1.31
N GLU A 133 8.97 13.14 0.01
CA GLU A 133 8.27 14.09 -0.86
C GLU A 133 6.85 14.39 -0.37
N LEU A 134 6.10 13.35 0.02
CA LEU A 134 4.72 13.53 0.49
C LEU A 134 4.65 14.32 1.80
N CYS A 135 5.58 14.08 2.73
CA CYS A 135 5.65 14.83 3.98
C CYS A 135 6.08 16.30 3.79
N ASP A 136 6.79 16.61 2.71
CA ASP A 136 7.15 18.00 2.35
C ASP A 136 5.95 18.75 1.72
N ARG A 137 5.02 18.03 1.08
CA ARG A 137 3.87 18.60 0.36
C ARG A 137 2.59 18.63 1.19
N PHE A 138 2.40 17.68 2.07
CA PHE A 138 1.14 17.46 2.81
C PHE A 138 1.41 17.36 4.32
N PRO A 139 0.41 17.71 5.16
CA PRO A 139 0.51 17.61 6.62
C PRO A 139 0.39 16.15 7.10
N VAL A 140 1.25 15.26 6.58
CA VAL A 140 1.25 13.84 6.95
C VAL A 140 1.64 13.70 8.42
N GLU A 141 0.79 13.09 9.23
CA GLU A 141 0.96 12.84 10.66
C GLU A 141 1.38 11.41 10.97
N GLY A 142 1.13 10.49 10.03
CA GLY A 142 1.45 9.06 10.22
C GLY A 142 1.64 8.29 8.93
N VAL A 143 2.37 7.17 9.07
CA VAL A 143 2.55 6.15 8.03
C VAL A 143 2.22 4.81 8.66
N ALA A 144 1.15 4.16 8.22
CA ALA A 144 0.59 2.95 8.81
C ALA A 144 0.37 1.87 7.75
N GLY A 145 0.23 0.62 8.16
CA GLY A 145 -0.20 -0.47 7.28
C GLY A 145 -1.72 -0.52 7.11
N HIS A 146 -2.18 -1.21 6.09
CA HIS A 146 -3.61 -1.48 5.94
C HIS A 146 -4.15 -2.30 7.12
N SER A 147 -3.35 -3.24 7.64
CA SER A 147 -3.66 -4.01 8.84
C SER A 147 -3.90 -3.14 10.07
N ASP A 148 -3.20 -2.01 10.20
CA ASP A 148 -3.30 -1.13 11.36
C ASP A 148 -4.61 -0.31 11.33
N ILE A 149 -5.09 0.04 10.14
CA ILE A 149 -6.33 0.83 9.95
C ILE A 149 -7.58 -0.03 9.74
N ALA A 150 -7.40 -1.33 9.51
CA ALA A 150 -8.49 -2.28 9.30
C ALA A 150 -8.19 -3.64 9.96
N PRO A 151 -7.93 -3.64 11.31
CA PRO A 151 -7.52 -4.84 12.03
C PRO A 151 -8.59 -5.94 11.93
N GLY A 152 -8.13 -7.19 11.80
CA GLY A 152 -9.00 -8.37 11.64
C GLY A 152 -9.61 -8.51 10.24
N ARG A 153 -9.57 -7.48 9.39
CA ARG A 153 -10.06 -7.51 8.01
C ARG A 153 -8.93 -7.58 6.98
N LYS A 154 -7.80 -6.94 7.27
CA LYS A 154 -6.65 -6.83 6.37
C LYS A 154 -5.36 -7.24 7.08
N THR A 155 -4.43 -7.79 6.30
CA THR A 155 -3.12 -8.25 6.77
C THR A 155 -1.97 -7.48 6.16
N ASP A 156 -2.21 -6.82 5.01
CA ASP A 156 -1.19 -6.11 4.25
C ASP A 156 -0.68 -4.85 4.99
N PRO A 157 0.59 -4.49 4.84
CA PRO A 157 1.59 -5.03 3.93
C PRO A 157 2.16 -6.41 4.33
N GLY A 158 1.73 -6.98 5.45
CA GLY A 158 2.05 -8.34 5.87
C GLY A 158 3.35 -8.45 6.69
N PRO A 159 3.63 -9.65 7.23
CA PRO A 159 4.69 -9.87 8.21
C PRO A 159 6.10 -9.76 7.64
N PHE A 160 6.26 -9.81 6.32
CA PHE A 160 7.55 -9.65 5.65
C PHE A 160 7.90 -8.20 5.32
N PHE A 161 7.02 -7.24 5.61
CA PHE A 161 7.35 -5.83 5.52
C PHE A 161 8.06 -5.37 6.79
N SER A 162 9.25 -4.77 6.63
CA SER A 162 10.07 -4.34 7.76
C SER A 162 9.98 -2.83 7.98
N TRP A 163 9.14 -2.41 8.92
CA TRP A 163 9.02 -1.01 9.35
C TRP A 163 10.35 -0.47 9.89
N SER A 164 11.10 -1.29 10.61
CA SER A 164 12.42 -0.94 11.13
C SER A 164 13.44 -0.68 10.02
N ARG A 165 13.38 -1.42 8.91
CA ARG A 165 14.20 -1.18 7.72
C ARG A 165 13.85 0.15 7.06
N LEU A 166 12.56 0.44 6.88
CA LEU A 166 12.08 1.71 6.34
C LEU A 166 12.56 2.89 7.18
N ARG A 167 12.36 2.84 8.51
CA ARG A 167 12.84 3.89 9.42
C ARG A 167 14.35 4.09 9.31
N ARG A 168 15.12 3.03 9.22
CA ARG A 168 16.59 3.11 9.09
C ARG A 168 17.02 3.80 7.80
N ILE A 169 16.33 3.55 6.68
CA ILE A 169 16.61 4.22 5.40
C ILE A 169 16.31 5.71 5.51
N LEU A 170 15.15 6.08 6.06
CA LEU A 170 14.77 7.47 6.30
C LEU A 170 15.77 8.20 7.20
N LEU A 171 16.21 7.59 8.29
CA LEU A 171 17.22 8.17 9.18
C LEU A 171 18.57 8.38 8.47
N LYS A 172 19.01 7.42 7.65
CA LYS A 172 20.23 7.55 6.83
C LYS A 172 20.12 8.66 5.79
N ALA A 173 18.91 8.91 5.28
CA ALA A 173 18.63 10.01 4.36
C ALA A 173 18.47 11.39 5.05
N GLY A 174 18.67 11.46 6.36
CA GLY A 174 18.51 12.71 7.13
C GLY A 174 17.06 13.10 7.40
N ARG A 175 16.10 12.17 7.19
CA ARG A 175 14.65 12.40 7.35
C ARG A 175 14.13 11.82 8.67
N ALA A 176 14.74 12.22 9.78
CA ALA A 176 14.31 11.83 11.11
C ALA A 176 12.86 12.27 11.40
N ASP A 177 12.44 13.38 10.85
CA ASP A 177 11.08 13.92 10.90
C ASP A 177 10.05 12.96 10.29
N VAL A 178 10.37 12.35 9.14
CA VAL A 178 9.52 11.37 8.47
C VAL A 178 9.60 10.02 9.17
N ALA A 179 10.80 9.60 9.59
CA ALA A 179 10.97 8.33 10.32
C ALA A 179 10.16 8.27 11.62
N ALA A 180 9.97 9.41 12.29
CA ALA A 180 9.15 9.51 13.51
C ALA A 180 7.64 9.34 13.26
N ARG A 181 7.18 9.50 12.02
CA ARG A 181 5.77 9.33 11.61
C ARG A 181 5.43 7.90 11.22
N VAL A 182 6.43 7.05 11.01
CA VAL A 182 6.22 5.63 10.69
C VAL A 182 5.77 4.92 11.97
N GLU A 183 4.56 4.34 11.94
CA GLU A 183 4.02 3.60 13.10
C GLU A 183 5.02 2.52 13.55
N PRO A 184 5.18 2.31 14.87
CA PRO A 184 6.07 1.28 15.38
C PRO A 184 5.60 -0.11 14.95
N ASP A 185 6.55 -1.05 14.82
CA ASP A 185 6.18 -2.46 14.76
C ASP A 185 5.34 -2.76 16.01
N GLU A 186 4.15 -3.35 15.88
CA GLU A 186 3.41 -3.81 17.05
C GLU A 186 4.33 -4.72 17.86
N VAL A 187 4.42 -4.47 19.16
CA VAL A 187 5.21 -5.27 20.10
C VAL A 187 4.64 -6.69 20.08
N GLY A 188 5.22 -7.58 19.26
CA GLY A 188 4.77 -8.96 19.03
C GLY A 188 4.92 -9.46 17.60
N GLN A 189 5.09 -8.58 16.59
CA GLN A 189 5.34 -8.96 15.20
C GLN A 189 6.77 -8.60 14.72
N GLY A 190 7.67 -8.26 15.61
CA GLY A 190 9.09 -8.05 15.31
C GLY A 190 9.73 -9.37 14.89
N GLY A 191 10.15 -9.43 13.65
CA GLY A 191 10.76 -10.51 12.94
C GLY A 191 11.69 -11.44 13.73
N ASP A 192 11.14 -12.46 14.28
CA ASP A 192 11.80 -13.73 14.48
C ASP A 192 11.55 -14.56 13.21
N PRO A 193 12.57 -14.82 12.39
CA PRO A 193 12.41 -15.67 11.20
C PRO A 193 11.99 -17.10 11.55
N ASP A 194 11.94 -17.49 12.84
CA ASP A 194 11.55 -18.80 13.33
C ASP A 194 10.10 -18.87 13.83
N ARG A 195 9.33 -17.78 13.87
CA ARG A 195 7.88 -17.85 14.15
C ARG A 195 7.09 -18.32 12.94
N ARG A 196 7.37 -19.51 12.46
CA ARG A 196 6.56 -20.31 11.55
C ARG A 196 5.35 -20.91 12.28
N ARG A 197 4.34 -20.10 12.60
CA ARG A 197 2.97 -20.61 12.85
C ARG A 197 1.95 -19.49 12.67
N TRP A 198 1.56 -19.28 11.44
CA TRP A 198 0.32 -18.57 11.12
C TRP A 198 -0.86 -19.52 11.40
N PRO A 199 -1.91 -19.09 12.14
CA PRO A 199 -3.01 -19.98 12.53
C PRO A 199 -4.06 -20.24 11.44
N PHE A 200 -3.90 -19.70 10.22
CA PHE A 200 -4.88 -19.90 9.14
C PHE A 200 -4.32 -20.78 8.03
N PRO A 201 -5.07 -21.83 7.61
CA PRO A 201 -4.68 -22.64 6.46
C PRO A 201 -4.70 -21.80 5.18
N LEU A 202 -3.67 -21.99 4.34
CA LEU A 202 -3.59 -21.44 2.99
C LEU A 202 -4.87 -21.87 2.22
N GLY A 203 -5.77 -20.94 1.96
CA GLY A 203 -6.97 -21.23 1.14
C GLY A 203 -8.25 -20.48 1.48
N SER A 204 -8.33 -19.75 2.60
CA SER A 204 -9.55 -19.03 2.96
C SER A 204 -9.26 -17.57 3.26
N ARG A 205 -9.18 -16.72 2.21
CA ARG A 205 -9.22 -15.26 2.35
C ARG A 205 -10.65 -14.79 2.11
N PRO A 206 -11.31 -14.14 3.07
CA PRO A 206 -12.48 -13.33 2.73
C PRO A 206 -11.98 -12.08 1.99
N LEU A 207 -12.70 -11.70 0.95
CA LEU A 207 -12.55 -10.48 0.17
C LEU A 207 -12.82 -9.24 1.00
#